data_15f88af2b818418bf28d525cf7bee2e9
#
_entry.id   15f88af2b818418bf28d525cf7bee2e9
#
_cell.length_a   1.000
_cell.length_b   1.000
_cell.length_c   1.000
_cell.angle_alpha   90.00
_cell.angle_beta   90.00
_cell.angle_gamma   90.00
#
_symmetry.space_group_name_H-M   'P 1'
#
loop_
_entity.id
_entity.type
_entity.pdbx_description
1 polymer ?
#
loop_
_entity_poly.entity_id
_entity_poly.type
_entity_poly.pdbx_seq_one_letter_code
_entity_poly.pdbx_strand_id
1 'polypeptide(L)'
;MNMDRNGKQTENRQARAPESPASSRLAPAKGGKGRSLTVLASTVGKGPASAVGQLGNVVGRAFVKSEELTKSAIFGCHMCGQCILQQTALICPMRCPKGMRNGPCGGPSLDSRCEVNPDQPCIWVEIYRRSQRFGLTGHMEKLQWPVDWSLQGTSAYGNVLNGKWFTSKWSQILDHPKPALKAGTNLEYALNAGRFVVTAELGPPRSANADVIRKKAELLRGKVAAVNITDNSLGTARLSSLAGCLILQEMGIEPVLQMSCRDRNRIALQSELVSAAALGIGNVLLLTGDHQRFGDDPEAMGVFDLDSDSLLALARRMRDNGELLSGQKIAAPPRLLLGAAANPEGEPVDLQVLRLQKKVAAGADFIQTQAIFDIDHFKQWMAVVRSLGLHKETRILVGILLLNSVERANFLR
;
A
#
# COMPACT_ATOMS: atom_id res chain seq x y z
N MET A 1 47.26 1.62 -37.04
CA MET A 1 47.66 1.76 -38.47
C MET A 1 46.90 0.67 -39.23
N ASN A 2 45.75 1.02 -39.79
CA ASN A 2 45.05 0.14 -40.73
C ASN A 2 44.94 0.88 -42.05
N MET A 3 45.58 0.33 -43.08
CA MET A 3 45.45 0.79 -44.47
C MET A 3 44.37 -0.05 -45.14
N ASP A 4 43.56 0.62 -45.96
CA ASP A 4 42.62 -0.06 -46.82
C ASP A 4 43.31 -0.45 -48.15
N ARG A 5 42.70 -1.36 -48.93
CA ARG A 5 43.34 -2.02 -50.09
C ARG A 5 43.60 -1.13 -51.28
N ASN A 6 43.38 0.22 -51.18
CA ASN A 6 43.53 1.14 -52.31
C ASN A 6 44.46 2.33 -52.04
N GLY A 7 45.21 2.38 -50.99
CA GLY A 7 46.35 3.29 -50.81
C GLY A 7 46.02 4.80 -50.75
N LYS A 8 44.84 5.21 -50.32
CA LYS A 8 44.52 6.64 -50.13
C LYS A 8 44.32 6.95 -48.68
N GLN A 9 45.06 7.95 -48.15
CA GLN A 9 44.88 8.59 -46.85
C GLN A 9 43.57 9.30 -46.82
N THR A 10 42.69 8.97 -45.87
CA THR A 10 41.50 9.73 -45.54
C THR A 10 41.75 10.70 -44.41
N GLU A 11 41.64 11.99 -44.70
CA GLU A 11 41.73 13.05 -43.70
C GLU A 11 40.61 12.95 -42.64
N ASN A 12 41.03 13.07 -41.39
CA ASN A 12 40.19 13.01 -40.22
C ASN A 12 39.47 14.38 -40.03
N ARG A 13 38.21 14.54 -40.54
CA ARG A 13 37.37 15.69 -40.22
C ARG A 13 36.78 15.50 -38.83
N GLN A 14 37.31 16.23 -37.89
CA GLN A 14 36.71 16.43 -36.59
C GLN A 14 35.32 17.10 -36.73
N ALA A 15 34.26 16.40 -36.41
CA ALA A 15 32.91 16.94 -36.31
C ALA A 15 32.83 17.88 -35.09
N ARG A 16 32.57 19.15 -35.33
CA ARG A 16 32.24 20.16 -34.30
C ARG A 16 30.84 19.83 -33.75
N ALA A 17 30.72 19.86 -32.44
CA ALA A 17 29.46 19.81 -31.73
C ALA A 17 28.60 21.05 -32.06
N PRO A 18 27.26 20.94 -32.14
CA PRO A 18 26.39 22.08 -32.37
C PRO A 18 26.31 22.96 -31.11
N GLU A 19 26.50 24.28 -31.33
CA GLU A 19 26.34 25.32 -30.31
C GLU A 19 24.84 25.41 -29.90
N SER A 20 24.63 25.55 -28.59
CA SER A 20 23.31 25.80 -28.01
C SER A 20 22.80 27.21 -28.38
N PRO A 21 21.51 27.39 -28.69
CA PRO A 21 21.00 28.74 -29.00
C PRO A 21 20.89 29.59 -27.72
N ALA A 22 21.34 30.85 -27.87
CA ALA A 22 21.38 31.88 -26.85
C ALA A 22 19.98 32.17 -26.26
N SER A 23 19.97 32.35 -24.92
CA SER A 23 18.83 32.82 -24.15
C SER A 23 18.28 34.15 -24.66
N SER A 24 17.09 34.15 -25.25
CA SER A 24 16.32 35.38 -25.55
C SER A 24 15.69 35.87 -24.25
N ARG A 25 16.17 37.02 -23.76
CA ARG A 25 15.53 37.78 -22.69
C ARG A 25 14.19 38.31 -23.18
N LEU A 26 13.10 37.86 -22.56
CA LEU A 26 11.78 38.46 -22.74
C LEU A 26 11.72 39.76 -21.92
N ALA A 27 11.44 40.86 -22.63
CA ALA A 27 11.16 42.16 -22.06
C ALA A 27 9.82 42.18 -21.32
N PRO A 28 9.64 43.03 -20.28
CA PRO A 28 8.38 43.06 -19.52
C PRO A 28 7.27 43.76 -20.32
N ALA A 29 6.10 43.12 -20.40
CA ALA A 29 4.89 43.68 -20.97
C ALA A 29 4.36 44.81 -20.05
N LYS A 30 4.06 45.95 -20.69
CA LYS A 30 3.45 47.13 -20.06
C LYS A 30 1.94 46.89 -19.77
N GLY A 31 1.56 47.12 -18.53
CA GLY A 31 0.37 47.88 -18.10
C GLY A 31 -1.00 47.41 -18.54
N GLY A 32 -1.64 46.55 -17.72
CA GLY A 32 -3.09 46.48 -17.60
C GLY A 32 -3.52 46.93 -16.22
N LYS A 33 -4.32 48.01 -16.12
CA LYS A 33 -4.89 48.52 -14.87
C LYS A 33 -5.90 47.53 -14.30
N GLY A 34 -5.47 46.67 -13.37
CA GLY A 34 -6.32 45.88 -12.51
C GLY A 34 -6.59 46.64 -11.20
N ARG A 35 -7.85 46.88 -10.89
CA ARG A 35 -8.31 47.55 -9.68
C ARG A 35 -7.76 46.87 -8.44
N SER A 36 -6.96 47.62 -7.67
CA SER A 36 -6.56 47.26 -6.32
C SER A 36 -7.80 47.28 -5.41
N LEU A 37 -8.22 46.12 -4.93
CA LEU A 37 -9.12 46.02 -3.78
C LEU A 37 -8.27 46.26 -2.53
N THR A 38 -8.22 47.50 -2.10
CA THR A 38 -7.66 47.90 -0.80
C THR A 38 -8.62 47.35 0.27
N VAL A 39 -8.26 46.20 0.85
CA VAL A 39 -8.89 45.75 2.09
C VAL A 39 -8.42 46.73 3.17
N LEU A 40 -9.33 47.60 3.58
CA LEU A 40 -9.18 48.41 4.79
C LEU A 40 -9.05 47.44 5.98
N ALA A 41 -7.82 47.19 6.40
CA ALA A 41 -7.56 46.67 7.73
C ALA A 41 -8.03 47.71 8.77
N SER A 42 -9.26 47.53 9.25
CA SER A 42 -9.73 48.23 10.44
C SER A 42 -8.82 47.84 11.59
N THR A 43 -8.04 48.79 12.06
CA THR A 43 -7.38 48.77 13.36
C THR A 43 -8.42 48.69 14.44
N VAL A 44 -8.90 47.48 14.74
CA VAL A 44 -9.63 47.21 15.97
C VAL A 44 -8.61 47.12 17.09
N GLY A 45 -8.76 48.06 18.02
CA GLY A 45 -7.87 48.23 19.17
C GLY A 45 -7.65 46.92 19.92
N LYS A 46 -6.40 46.73 20.37
CA LYS A 46 -6.02 45.65 21.29
C LYS A 46 -6.74 45.87 22.64
N GLY A 47 -7.95 45.38 22.74
CA GLY A 47 -8.65 45.20 24.00
C GLY A 47 -8.34 43.84 24.65
N PRO A 48 -8.81 43.58 25.88
CA PRO A 48 -8.41 42.45 26.73
C PRO A 48 -8.65 41.04 26.16
N ALA A 49 -9.08 40.90 24.91
CA ALA A 49 -9.23 39.62 24.20
C ALA A 49 -7.93 38.82 24.05
N SER A 50 -6.76 39.47 24.18
CA SER A 50 -5.46 38.77 24.07
C SER A 50 -5.12 37.90 25.29
N ALA A 51 -5.56 38.29 26.48
CA ALA A 51 -5.34 37.52 27.71
C ALA A 51 -6.22 36.28 27.79
N VAL A 52 -7.47 36.35 27.35
CA VAL A 52 -8.39 35.20 27.30
C VAL A 52 -7.95 34.19 26.23
N GLY A 53 -7.47 34.66 25.09
CA GLY A 53 -6.92 33.79 24.06
C GLY A 53 -5.63 33.07 24.49
N GLN A 54 -4.77 33.75 25.25
CA GLN A 54 -3.55 33.13 25.80
C GLN A 54 -3.88 32.13 26.92
N LEU A 55 -4.85 32.43 27.81
CA LEU A 55 -5.31 31.50 28.84
C LEU A 55 -5.95 30.25 28.22
N GLY A 56 -6.79 30.40 27.20
CA GLY A 56 -7.37 29.30 26.43
C GLY A 56 -6.30 28.42 25.78
N ASN A 57 -5.23 29.01 25.27
CA ASN A 57 -4.09 28.28 24.70
C ASN A 57 -3.24 27.54 25.77
N VAL A 58 -3.14 28.08 26.97
CA VAL A 58 -2.41 27.43 28.09
C VAL A 58 -3.23 26.28 28.65
N VAL A 59 -4.53 26.47 28.89
CA VAL A 59 -5.44 25.42 29.36
C VAL A 59 -5.54 24.30 28.31
N GLY A 60 -5.66 24.64 27.03
CA GLY A 60 -5.69 23.68 25.94
C GLY A 60 -4.42 22.84 25.86
N ARG A 61 -3.22 23.47 26.01
CA ARG A 61 -1.94 22.74 26.04
C ARG A 61 -1.79 21.86 27.28
N ALA A 62 -2.24 22.32 28.43
CA ALA A 62 -2.25 21.53 29.67
C ALA A 62 -3.16 20.30 29.52
N PHE A 63 -4.34 20.45 28.91
CA PHE A 63 -5.26 19.34 28.62
C PHE A 63 -4.62 18.30 27.67
N VAL A 64 -4.03 18.74 26.55
CA VAL A 64 -3.33 17.81 25.62
C VAL A 64 -2.20 17.08 26.34
N LYS A 65 -1.43 17.77 27.17
CA LYS A 65 -0.34 17.16 27.95
C LYS A 65 -0.82 16.13 28.97
N SER A 66 -1.93 16.41 29.64
CA SER A 66 -2.54 15.47 30.59
C SER A 66 -3.11 14.23 29.87
N GLU A 67 -3.74 14.43 28.70
CA GLU A 67 -4.20 13.33 27.83
C GLU A 67 -3.02 12.47 27.37
N GLU A 68 -1.93 13.08 26.94
CA GLU A 68 -0.71 12.40 26.53
C GLU A 68 -0.14 11.53 27.67
N LEU A 69 0.10 12.11 28.83
CA LEU A 69 0.64 11.41 29.98
C LEU A 69 -0.25 10.22 30.41
N THR A 70 -1.54 10.46 30.54
CA THR A 70 -2.50 9.43 30.98
C THR A 70 -2.60 8.29 29.95
N LYS A 71 -2.78 8.64 28.67
CA LYS A 71 -2.93 7.63 27.60
C LYS A 71 -1.63 6.90 27.30
N SER A 72 -0.48 7.56 27.39
CA SER A 72 0.82 6.92 27.20
C SER A 72 1.09 5.90 28.30
N ALA A 73 0.81 6.25 29.56
CA ALA A 73 1.01 5.35 30.70
C ALA A 73 0.08 4.13 30.65
N ILE A 74 -1.21 4.31 30.29
CA ILE A 74 -2.21 3.24 30.37
C ILE A 74 -2.23 2.40 29.08
N PHE A 75 -2.11 3.02 27.91
CA PHE A 75 -2.37 2.38 26.60
C PHE A 75 -1.15 2.36 25.67
N GLY A 76 -0.02 2.93 26.07
CA GLY A 76 1.14 3.14 25.19
C GLY A 76 0.80 4.03 24.01
N CYS A 77 0.09 5.12 24.23
CA CYS A 77 -0.44 6.01 23.20
C CYS A 77 0.69 6.78 22.49
N HIS A 78 0.62 6.87 21.16
CA HIS A 78 1.54 7.63 20.31
C HIS A 78 0.95 8.97 19.84
N MET A 79 -0.11 9.45 20.47
CA MET A 79 -0.76 10.74 20.18
C MET A 79 -1.02 11.02 18.70
N CYS A 80 -1.54 10.01 17.96
CA CYS A 80 -1.86 10.18 16.54
C CYS A 80 -3.06 11.12 16.28
N GLY A 81 -3.74 11.60 17.33
CA GLY A 81 -4.92 12.47 17.23
C GLY A 81 -6.19 11.80 16.70
N GLN A 82 -6.15 10.50 16.38
CA GLN A 82 -7.22 9.74 15.73
C GLN A 82 -7.41 8.40 16.44
N CYS A 83 -7.92 8.44 17.66
CA CYS A 83 -7.97 7.32 18.57
C CYS A 83 -8.97 6.24 18.13
N ILE A 84 -8.50 5.00 17.97
CA ILE A 84 -9.32 3.82 17.65
C ILE A 84 -9.30 2.76 18.76
N LEU A 85 -8.98 3.15 20.01
CA LEU A 85 -8.90 2.23 21.15
C LEU A 85 -10.18 1.42 21.37
N GLN A 86 -11.35 1.99 21.04
CA GLN A 86 -12.64 1.28 21.12
C GLN A 86 -12.71 0.05 20.20
N GLN A 87 -11.96 0.07 19.08
CA GLN A 87 -11.97 -0.99 18.07
C GLN A 87 -10.80 -1.96 18.27
N THR A 88 -9.89 -1.65 19.18
CA THR A 88 -8.67 -2.42 19.44
C THR A 88 -8.58 -2.89 20.89
N ALA A 89 -9.73 -3.10 21.52
CA ALA A 89 -9.85 -3.57 22.91
C ALA A 89 -8.92 -2.81 23.88
N LEU A 90 -8.84 -1.48 23.72
CA LEU A 90 -8.03 -0.56 24.52
C LEU A 90 -6.51 -0.78 24.42
N ILE A 91 -6.02 -1.39 23.34
CA ILE A 91 -4.59 -1.47 23.01
C ILE A 91 -4.29 -0.52 21.85
N CYS A 92 -3.30 0.37 21.99
CA CYS A 92 -2.95 1.31 20.92
C CYS A 92 -2.28 0.59 19.74
N PRO A 93 -2.89 0.56 18.53
CA PRO A 93 -2.31 -0.13 17.37
C PRO A 93 -1.08 0.60 16.81
N MET A 94 -0.90 1.91 17.11
CA MET A 94 0.27 2.68 16.70
C MET A 94 1.57 2.23 17.40
N ARG A 95 1.49 1.28 18.35
CA ARG A 95 2.65 0.55 18.86
C ARG A 95 3.25 -0.43 17.85
N CYS A 96 2.54 -0.71 16.75
CA CYS A 96 3.07 -1.48 15.64
C CYS A 96 4.22 -0.73 14.96
N PRO A 97 5.41 -1.32 14.78
CA PRO A 97 6.54 -0.65 14.12
C PRO A 97 6.26 -0.19 12.67
N LYS A 98 5.33 -0.86 11.99
CA LYS A 98 4.85 -0.47 10.65
C LYS A 98 3.61 0.44 10.71
N GLY A 99 3.14 0.88 11.87
CA GLY A 99 1.98 1.76 12.01
C GLY A 99 0.64 1.15 11.51
N MET A 100 0.52 -0.17 11.49
CA MET A 100 -0.68 -0.85 10.96
C MET A 100 -1.93 -0.49 11.75
N ARG A 101 -3.03 -0.13 11.06
CA ARG A 101 -4.31 0.24 11.68
C ARG A 101 -5.46 -0.73 11.37
N ASN A 102 -5.26 -1.64 10.43
CA ASN A 102 -6.32 -2.55 9.96
C ASN A 102 -6.11 -4.02 10.31
N GLY A 103 -5.00 -4.36 10.92
CA GLY A 103 -4.67 -5.75 11.29
C GLY A 103 -3.16 -5.99 11.22
N PRO A 104 -2.71 -7.20 11.51
CA PRO A 104 -1.30 -7.55 11.37
C PRO A 104 -0.83 -7.46 9.92
N CYS A 105 0.45 -7.13 9.69
CA CYS A 105 1.01 -6.90 8.36
C CYS A 105 1.09 -8.17 7.47
N GLY A 106 0.95 -9.35 8.04
CA GLY A 106 1.11 -10.63 7.35
C GLY A 106 2.43 -11.33 7.63
N GLY A 107 3.35 -10.63 8.31
CA GLY A 107 4.65 -11.13 8.72
C GLY A 107 4.82 -11.57 10.19
N PRO A 108 3.80 -11.70 11.07
CA PRO A 108 4.02 -12.38 12.35
C PRO A 108 4.48 -13.81 12.06
N SER A 109 5.53 -14.22 12.82
CA SER A 109 6.01 -15.60 12.82
C SER A 109 4.93 -16.58 13.30
N LEU A 110 5.13 -17.87 13.10
CA LEU A 110 4.20 -18.93 13.52
C LEU A 110 3.89 -18.87 15.02
N ASP A 111 4.83 -18.38 15.85
CA ASP A 111 4.65 -18.15 17.28
C ASP A 111 3.95 -16.82 17.62
N SER A 112 3.37 -16.13 16.65
CA SER A 112 2.67 -14.85 16.81
C SER A 112 3.55 -13.67 17.22
N ARG A 113 4.87 -13.73 17.00
CA ARG A 113 5.80 -12.64 17.29
C ARG A 113 5.82 -11.61 16.14
N CYS A 114 6.28 -10.41 16.47
CA CYS A 114 6.41 -9.33 15.50
C CYS A 114 7.62 -9.58 14.58
N GLU A 115 7.45 -9.53 13.27
CA GLU A 115 8.56 -9.69 12.31
C GLU A 115 9.64 -8.61 12.47
N VAL A 116 9.25 -7.38 12.85
CA VAL A 116 10.19 -6.26 13.02
C VAL A 116 10.92 -6.33 14.35
N ASN A 117 10.25 -6.80 15.40
CA ASN A 117 10.80 -6.94 16.74
C ASN A 117 10.47 -8.33 17.30
N PRO A 118 11.27 -9.37 16.97
CA PRO A 118 10.97 -10.77 17.32
C PRO A 118 10.90 -11.04 18.84
N ASP A 119 11.46 -10.15 19.67
CA ASP A 119 11.39 -10.29 21.12
C ASP A 119 10.02 -9.92 21.69
N GLN A 120 9.14 -9.34 20.88
CA GLN A 120 7.81 -8.89 21.26
C GLN A 120 6.71 -9.65 20.52
N PRO A 121 5.57 -9.93 21.19
CA PRO A 121 4.40 -10.44 20.50
C PRO A 121 3.88 -9.41 19.48
N CYS A 122 3.23 -9.88 18.43
CA CYS A 122 2.57 -9.00 17.49
C CYS A 122 1.41 -8.26 18.20
N ILE A 123 1.42 -6.93 18.16
CA ILE A 123 0.41 -6.10 18.82
C ILE A 123 -1.01 -6.43 18.35
N TRP A 124 -1.18 -6.83 17.09
CA TRP A 124 -2.48 -7.17 16.54
C TRP A 124 -2.98 -8.54 17.01
N VAL A 125 -2.08 -9.47 17.32
CA VAL A 125 -2.43 -10.74 17.97
C VAL A 125 -2.86 -10.49 19.42
N GLU A 126 -2.19 -9.57 20.14
CA GLU A 126 -2.61 -9.14 21.48
C GLU A 126 -3.99 -8.47 21.45
N ILE A 127 -4.22 -7.55 20.51
CA ILE A 127 -5.52 -6.90 20.29
C ILE A 127 -6.61 -7.95 20.05
N TYR A 128 -6.35 -8.92 19.17
CA TYR A 128 -7.30 -9.97 18.86
C TYR A 128 -7.64 -10.84 20.07
N ARG A 129 -6.63 -11.37 20.77
CA ARG A 129 -6.82 -12.20 21.98
C ARG A 129 -7.60 -11.45 23.08
N ARG A 130 -7.30 -10.15 23.24
CA ARG A 130 -8.04 -9.31 24.19
C ARG A 130 -9.46 -9.03 23.71
N SER A 131 -9.66 -8.79 22.42
CA SER A 131 -10.99 -8.62 21.83
C SER A 131 -11.86 -9.87 21.99
N GLN A 132 -11.29 -11.06 21.81
CA GLN A 132 -12.00 -12.32 22.08
C GLN A 132 -12.43 -12.44 23.54
N ARG A 133 -11.54 -12.15 24.49
CA ARG A 133 -11.84 -12.23 25.92
C ARG A 133 -13.00 -11.34 26.35
N PHE A 134 -13.19 -10.20 25.68
CA PHE A 134 -14.25 -9.23 26.00
C PHE A 134 -15.43 -9.25 25.00
N GLY A 135 -15.48 -10.18 24.06
CA GLY A 135 -16.55 -10.24 23.05
C GLY A 135 -16.56 -9.06 22.07
N LEU A 136 -15.39 -8.44 21.79
CA LEU A 136 -15.24 -7.24 20.99
C LEU A 136 -14.68 -7.49 19.59
N THR A 137 -14.60 -8.74 19.15
CA THR A 137 -14.01 -9.09 17.83
C THR A 137 -14.71 -8.43 16.65
N GLY A 138 -16.02 -8.26 16.68
CA GLY A 138 -16.79 -7.55 15.64
C GLY A 138 -16.38 -6.07 15.45
N HIS A 139 -15.76 -5.45 16.46
CA HIS A 139 -15.23 -4.09 16.31
C HIS A 139 -13.99 -4.05 15.42
N MET A 140 -13.25 -5.16 15.30
CA MET A 140 -12.05 -5.25 14.46
C MET A 140 -12.37 -5.40 12.97
N GLU A 141 -13.60 -5.74 12.60
CA GLU A 141 -14.04 -5.87 11.20
C GLU A 141 -14.07 -4.53 10.47
N LYS A 142 -14.21 -3.43 11.21
CA LYS A 142 -14.28 -2.09 10.63
C LYS A 142 -12.96 -1.68 10.00
N LEU A 143 -13.02 -1.27 8.72
CA LEU A 143 -11.86 -0.71 8.03
C LEU A 143 -11.58 0.71 8.57
N GLN A 144 -10.30 0.95 8.90
CA GLN A 144 -9.85 2.25 9.40
C GLN A 144 -9.37 3.14 8.26
N TRP A 145 -9.70 4.43 8.36
CA TRP A 145 -9.18 5.45 7.46
C TRP A 145 -7.66 5.61 7.64
N PRO A 146 -6.90 5.90 6.56
CA PRO A 146 -5.49 6.26 6.66
C PRO A 146 -5.24 7.40 7.64
N VAL A 147 -4.08 7.37 8.31
CA VAL A 147 -3.71 8.40 9.29
C VAL A 147 -3.65 9.78 8.62
N ASP A 148 -4.30 10.76 9.20
CA ASP A 148 -4.07 12.17 8.91
C ASP A 148 -2.91 12.67 9.78
N TRP A 149 -1.74 12.75 9.20
CA TRP A 149 -0.50 13.11 9.90
C TRP A 149 -0.51 14.54 10.43
N SER A 150 -1.41 15.43 9.92
CA SER A 150 -1.56 16.79 10.45
C SER A 150 -2.13 16.82 11.88
N LEU A 151 -2.74 15.72 12.32
CA LEU A 151 -3.32 15.57 13.66
C LEU A 151 -2.35 14.95 14.67
N GLN A 152 -1.12 14.57 14.24
CA GLN A 152 -0.10 14.03 15.15
C GLN A 152 0.22 15.01 16.27
N GLY A 153 0.28 14.55 17.51
CA GLY A 153 0.53 15.38 18.69
C GLY A 153 -0.68 16.19 19.17
N THR A 154 -1.86 16.01 18.56
CA THR A 154 -3.09 16.70 18.98
C THR A 154 -4.01 15.81 19.83
N SER A 155 -4.94 16.44 20.56
CA SER A 155 -5.93 15.71 21.36
C SER A 155 -6.93 14.99 20.47
N ALA A 156 -7.07 13.66 20.63
CA ALA A 156 -8.06 12.88 19.93
C ALA A 156 -9.49 13.28 20.33
N TYR A 157 -9.74 13.58 21.60
CA TYR A 157 -11.04 14.09 22.06
C TYR A 157 -11.37 15.45 21.46
N GLY A 158 -10.39 16.37 21.47
CA GLY A 158 -10.54 17.67 20.86
C GLY A 158 -10.83 17.59 19.37
N ASN A 159 -10.19 16.67 18.65
CA ASN A 159 -10.40 16.46 17.21
C ASN A 159 -11.81 15.94 16.91
N VAL A 160 -12.36 15.04 17.74
CA VAL A 160 -13.73 14.55 17.60
C VAL A 160 -14.72 15.69 17.83
N LEU A 161 -14.55 16.46 18.93
CA LEU A 161 -15.44 17.59 19.25
C LEU A 161 -15.42 18.68 18.18
N ASN A 162 -14.28 18.90 17.53
CA ASN A 162 -14.12 19.90 16.47
C ASN A 162 -14.44 19.33 15.07
N GLY A 163 -14.99 18.14 14.97
CA GLY A 163 -15.37 17.54 13.69
C GLY A 163 -14.19 17.24 12.75
N LYS A 164 -12.95 17.24 13.25
CA LYS A 164 -11.76 17.01 12.44
C LYS A 164 -11.51 15.53 12.15
N TRP A 165 -12.16 14.63 12.88
CA TRP A 165 -11.95 13.19 12.72
C TRP A 165 -13.28 12.43 12.67
N PHE A 166 -13.49 11.67 11.59
CA PHE A 166 -14.63 10.81 11.38
C PHE A 166 -14.19 9.44 10.85
N THR A 167 -14.67 8.39 11.48
CA THR A 167 -14.44 6.99 11.07
C THR A 167 -15.33 6.56 9.90
N SER A 168 -16.38 7.34 9.56
CA SER A 168 -17.46 6.93 8.66
C SER A 168 -17.18 7.10 7.16
N LYS A 169 -16.06 7.74 6.78
CA LYS A 169 -15.78 8.01 5.36
C LYS A 169 -15.59 6.75 4.50
N TRP A 170 -15.13 5.65 5.07
CA TRP A 170 -14.96 4.40 4.34
C TRP A 170 -16.28 3.67 4.06
N SER A 171 -17.28 3.72 4.95
CA SER A 171 -18.54 3.03 4.72
C SER A 171 -19.23 3.51 3.45
N GLN A 172 -19.19 4.82 3.18
CA GLN A 172 -19.78 5.41 1.97
C GLN A 172 -19.06 4.98 0.68
N ILE A 173 -17.78 4.60 0.77
CA ILE A 173 -16.97 4.19 -0.38
C ILE A 173 -17.25 2.73 -0.76
N LEU A 174 -17.60 1.90 0.22
CA LEU A 174 -17.80 0.47 0.03
C LEU A 174 -19.20 0.09 -0.48
N ASP A 175 -20.15 1.03 -0.48
CA ASP A 175 -21.55 0.78 -0.86
C ASP A 175 -21.81 0.84 -2.37
N HIS A 176 -20.80 1.11 -3.20
CA HIS A 176 -20.97 1.12 -4.66
C HIS A 176 -20.98 -0.29 -5.24
N PRO A 177 -21.87 -0.57 -6.21
CA PRO A 177 -21.92 -1.87 -6.89
C PRO A 177 -20.60 -2.13 -7.62
N LYS A 178 -20.10 -3.36 -7.51
CA LYS A 178 -18.88 -3.77 -8.23
C LYS A 178 -19.18 -3.86 -9.74
N PRO A 179 -18.35 -3.31 -10.62
CA PRO A 179 -18.53 -3.46 -12.06
C PRO A 179 -18.40 -4.93 -12.49
N ALA A 180 -19.12 -5.33 -13.53
CA ALA A 180 -19.12 -6.69 -14.04
C ALA A 180 -17.74 -7.12 -14.57
N LEU A 181 -17.05 -6.22 -15.29
CA LEU A 181 -15.66 -6.35 -15.72
C LEU A 181 -14.87 -5.17 -15.19
N LYS A 182 -13.79 -5.44 -14.46
CA LYS A 182 -13.01 -4.44 -13.73
C LYS A 182 -11.81 -3.97 -14.56
N ALA A 183 -11.01 -4.92 -15.05
CA ALA A 183 -9.82 -4.67 -15.85
C ALA A 183 -9.96 -5.12 -17.31
N GLY A 184 -10.69 -6.21 -17.56
CA GLY A 184 -10.80 -6.84 -18.87
C GLY A 184 -9.54 -7.61 -19.26
N THR A 185 -8.83 -8.17 -18.27
CA THR A 185 -7.61 -8.97 -18.46
C THR A 185 -7.94 -10.44 -18.68
N ASN A 186 -7.00 -11.21 -19.27
CA ASN A 186 -7.18 -12.66 -19.44
C ASN A 186 -7.29 -13.38 -18.09
N LEU A 187 -6.55 -12.91 -17.08
CA LEU A 187 -6.65 -13.41 -15.72
C LEU A 187 -8.07 -13.21 -15.17
N GLU A 188 -8.64 -12.01 -15.32
CA GLU A 188 -10.02 -11.74 -14.88
C GLU A 188 -11.03 -12.65 -15.58
N TYR A 189 -10.94 -12.80 -16.90
CA TYR A 189 -11.81 -13.68 -17.67
C TYR A 189 -11.69 -15.14 -17.21
N ALA A 190 -10.48 -15.62 -16.98
CA ALA A 190 -10.24 -16.97 -16.53
C ALA A 190 -10.83 -17.25 -15.14
N LEU A 191 -10.62 -16.30 -14.20
CA LEU A 191 -11.14 -16.38 -12.83
C LEU A 191 -12.68 -16.31 -12.80
N ASN A 192 -13.29 -15.43 -13.60
CA ASN A 192 -14.74 -15.29 -13.69
C ASN A 192 -15.41 -16.51 -14.33
N ALA A 193 -14.74 -17.14 -15.29
CA ALA A 193 -15.19 -18.38 -15.91
C ALA A 193 -15.01 -19.63 -15.02
N GLY A 194 -14.45 -19.47 -13.80
CA GLY A 194 -14.19 -20.60 -12.89
C GLY A 194 -13.12 -21.57 -13.40
N ARG A 195 -12.28 -21.15 -14.36
CA ARG A 195 -11.19 -21.99 -14.87
C ARG A 195 -10.11 -22.14 -13.81
N PHE A 196 -9.45 -23.31 -13.81
CA PHE A 196 -8.22 -23.48 -13.02
C PHE A 196 -7.11 -22.58 -13.56
N VAL A 197 -6.61 -21.68 -12.73
CA VAL A 197 -5.63 -20.67 -13.11
C VAL A 197 -4.31 -20.96 -12.43
N VAL A 198 -3.23 -20.93 -13.21
CA VAL A 198 -1.85 -20.96 -12.71
C VAL A 198 -1.21 -19.61 -12.98
N THR A 199 -0.64 -19.01 -11.96
CA THR A 199 0.21 -17.81 -12.07
C THR A 199 1.61 -18.14 -11.59
N ALA A 200 2.62 -17.43 -12.07
CA ALA A 200 3.98 -17.54 -11.57
C ALA A 200 4.43 -16.23 -10.94
N GLU A 201 5.48 -16.29 -10.14
CA GLU A 201 6.13 -15.11 -9.57
C GLU A 201 7.56 -15.00 -10.08
N LEU A 202 7.96 -13.79 -10.47
CA LEU A 202 9.28 -13.46 -10.95
C LEU A 202 9.85 -12.28 -10.18
N GLY A 203 10.94 -12.52 -9.45
CA GLY A 203 11.69 -11.47 -8.78
C GLY A 203 12.57 -10.69 -9.77
N PRO A 204 12.40 -9.36 -9.88
CA PRO A 204 13.26 -8.52 -10.71
C PRO A 204 14.73 -8.60 -10.27
N PRO A 205 15.69 -8.42 -11.21
CA PRO A 205 17.11 -8.45 -10.89
C PRO A 205 17.57 -7.15 -10.22
N ARG A 206 18.73 -7.20 -9.56
CA ARG A 206 19.52 -6.02 -9.18
C ARG A 206 20.37 -5.58 -10.39
N SER A 207 19.72 -5.22 -11.48
CA SER A 207 20.41 -4.93 -12.74
C SER A 207 19.53 -4.07 -13.63
N ALA A 208 20.12 -3.17 -14.39
CA ALA A 208 19.46 -2.43 -15.47
C ALA A 208 19.30 -3.29 -16.75
N ASN A 209 19.81 -4.53 -16.77
CA ASN A 209 19.68 -5.39 -17.93
C ASN A 209 18.31 -6.10 -17.97
N ALA A 210 17.44 -5.67 -18.87
CA ALA A 210 16.11 -6.23 -19.09
C ALA A 210 16.12 -7.71 -19.54
N ASP A 211 17.21 -8.18 -20.19
CA ASP A 211 17.28 -9.55 -20.69
C ASP A 211 17.25 -10.60 -19.60
N VAL A 212 17.61 -10.22 -18.37
CA VAL A 212 17.49 -11.10 -17.20
C VAL A 212 16.03 -11.47 -16.95
N ILE A 213 15.11 -10.50 -17.09
CA ILE A 213 13.66 -10.75 -17.00
C ILE A 213 13.21 -11.54 -18.21
N ARG A 214 13.56 -11.10 -19.43
CA ARG A 214 13.13 -11.73 -20.67
C ARG A 214 13.47 -13.23 -20.70
N LYS A 215 14.70 -13.61 -20.35
CA LYS A 215 15.13 -15.02 -20.29
C LYS A 215 14.30 -15.86 -19.31
N LYS A 216 13.99 -15.33 -18.13
CA LYS A 216 13.19 -16.04 -17.13
C LYS A 216 11.71 -16.12 -17.56
N ALA A 217 11.17 -15.06 -18.10
CA ALA A 217 9.79 -14.96 -18.53
C ALA A 217 9.50 -15.88 -19.74
N GLU A 218 10.47 -16.07 -20.63
CA GLU A 218 10.33 -16.99 -21.76
C GLU A 218 10.03 -18.43 -21.33
N LEU A 219 10.55 -18.86 -20.18
CA LEU A 219 10.26 -20.18 -19.61
C LEU A 219 8.80 -20.35 -19.17
N LEU A 220 8.11 -19.23 -18.95
CA LEU A 220 6.72 -19.16 -18.46
C LEU A 220 5.71 -18.94 -19.59
N ARG A 221 6.16 -18.51 -20.77
CA ARG A 221 5.32 -18.19 -21.92
C ARG A 221 4.39 -19.35 -22.27
N GLY A 222 3.08 -19.06 -22.34
CA GLY A 222 2.05 -20.04 -22.67
C GLY A 222 1.76 -21.11 -21.59
N LYS A 223 2.47 -21.08 -20.45
CA LYS A 223 2.29 -22.06 -19.36
C LYS A 223 1.48 -21.51 -18.19
N VAL A 224 1.39 -20.21 -18.07
CA VAL A 224 0.70 -19.51 -16.96
C VAL A 224 -0.25 -18.45 -17.51
N ALA A 225 -1.29 -18.14 -16.75
CA ALA A 225 -2.26 -17.11 -17.11
C ALA A 225 -1.71 -15.69 -16.93
N ALA A 226 -0.87 -15.48 -15.90
CA ALA A 226 -0.21 -14.22 -15.63
C ALA A 226 1.07 -14.44 -14.81
N VAL A 227 1.96 -13.44 -14.83
CA VAL A 227 3.22 -13.45 -14.08
C VAL A 227 3.28 -12.26 -13.13
N ASN A 228 3.41 -12.55 -11.84
CA ASN A 228 3.62 -11.55 -10.80
C ASN A 228 5.05 -11.01 -10.86
N ILE A 229 5.20 -9.70 -10.80
CA ILE A 229 6.50 -9.05 -10.64
C ILE A 229 6.58 -8.47 -9.24
N THR A 230 7.51 -8.99 -8.42
CA THR A 230 7.67 -8.57 -7.02
C THR A 230 8.20 -7.15 -6.91
N ASP A 231 7.80 -6.46 -5.84
CA ASP A 231 8.16 -5.06 -5.58
C ASP A 231 9.16 -4.98 -4.42
N ASN A 232 10.44 -4.86 -4.75
CA ASN A 232 11.55 -4.75 -3.80
C ASN A 232 11.44 -5.76 -2.62
N SER A 233 11.19 -7.02 -2.95
CA SER A 233 10.99 -8.08 -1.95
C SER A 233 12.14 -8.10 -0.92
N LEU A 234 11.82 -8.40 0.33
CA LEU A 234 12.74 -8.36 1.48
C LEU A 234 13.42 -6.99 1.70
N GLY A 235 12.81 -5.89 1.24
CA GLY A 235 13.41 -4.56 1.41
C GLY A 235 14.68 -4.30 0.59
N THR A 236 14.90 -5.09 -0.45
CA THR A 236 16.09 -5.01 -1.30
C THR A 236 15.79 -4.23 -2.58
N ALA A 237 16.62 -3.25 -2.92
CA ALA A 237 16.49 -2.46 -4.13
C ALA A 237 16.69 -3.33 -5.39
N ARG A 238 15.73 -3.29 -6.30
CA ARG A 238 15.69 -4.05 -7.55
C ARG A 238 15.12 -3.21 -8.68
N LEU A 239 15.19 -3.71 -9.91
CA LEU A 239 14.41 -3.14 -11.01
C LEU A 239 12.93 -3.08 -10.60
N SER A 240 12.26 -1.92 -10.80
CA SER A 240 10.91 -1.71 -10.27
C SER A 240 9.90 -2.72 -10.85
N SER A 241 8.88 -3.04 -10.06
CA SER A 241 7.80 -3.93 -10.49
C SER A 241 7.10 -3.40 -11.74
N LEU A 242 6.88 -2.09 -11.83
CA LEU A 242 6.27 -1.45 -13.01
C LEU A 242 7.11 -1.65 -14.28
N ALA A 243 8.42 -1.42 -14.21
CA ALA A 243 9.31 -1.66 -15.35
C ALA A 243 9.34 -3.15 -15.75
N GLY A 244 9.36 -4.05 -14.77
CA GLY A 244 9.27 -5.49 -15.03
C GLY A 244 7.97 -5.90 -15.73
N CYS A 245 6.85 -5.30 -15.34
CA CYS A 245 5.55 -5.52 -15.98
C CYS A 245 5.54 -5.07 -17.44
N LEU A 246 6.12 -3.91 -17.75
CA LEU A 246 6.24 -3.44 -19.14
C LEU A 246 7.06 -4.39 -20.01
N ILE A 247 8.18 -4.91 -19.48
CA ILE A 247 8.99 -5.90 -20.19
C ILE A 247 8.18 -7.18 -20.48
N LEU A 248 7.33 -7.64 -19.54
CA LEU A 248 6.45 -8.77 -19.79
C LEU A 248 5.40 -8.48 -20.87
N GLN A 249 4.80 -7.29 -20.86
CA GLN A 249 3.83 -6.88 -21.88
C GLN A 249 4.46 -6.83 -23.28
N GLU A 250 5.67 -6.30 -23.43
CA GLU A 250 6.42 -6.33 -24.68
C GLU A 250 6.63 -7.77 -25.21
N MET A 251 6.72 -8.74 -24.30
CA MET A 251 6.81 -10.16 -24.63
C MET A 251 5.46 -10.83 -24.88
N GLY A 252 4.33 -10.13 -24.73
CA GLY A 252 2.98 -10.70 -24.82
C GLY A 252 2.61 -11.59 -23.63
N ILE A 253 3.23 -11.40 -22.48
CA ILE A 253 2.95 -12.12 -21.24
C ILE A 253 2.17 -11.17 -20.31
N GLU A 254 1.01 -11.61 -19.82
CA GLU A 254 0.18 -10.81 -18.94
C GLU A 254 0.81 -10.62 -17.56
N PRO A 255 1.06 -9.38 -17.11
CA PRO A 255 1.66 -9.12 -15.81
C PRO A 255 0.63 -8.98 -14.69
N VAL A 256 1.08 -9.23 -13.45
CA VAL A 256 0.46 -8.74 -12.22
C VAL A 256 1.47 -7.84 -11.52
N LEU A 257 1.16 -6.57 -11.40
CA LEU A 257 1.98 -5.59 -10.71
C LEU A 257 1.85 -5.76 -9.20
N GLN A 258 2.91 -6.17 -8.52
CA GLN A 258 2.96 -6.07 -7.06
C GLN A 258 3.34 -4.63 -6.65
N MET A 259 2.62 -4.10 -5.66
CA MET A 259 2.84 -2.76 -5.13
C MET A 259 2.82 -2.79 -3.61
N SER A 260 3.90 -2.34 -2.98
CA SER A 260 4.06 -2.28 -1.53
C SER A 260 3.87 -0.88 -0.97
N CYS A 261 3.36 -0.82 0.26
CA CYS A 261 3.20 0.44 1.01
C CYS A 261 4.52 0.92 1.65
N ARG A 262 5.56 0.07 1.69
CA ARG A 262 6.81 0.37 2.38
C ARG A 262 7.54 1.59 1.83
N ASP A 263 7.66 1.69 0.51
CA ASP A 263 8.56 2.65 -0.13
C ASP A 263 7.82 3.91 -0.62
N ARG A 264 6.49 3.96 -0.52
CA ARG A 264 5.65 4.99 -1.15
C ARG A 264 4.62 5.57 -0.20
N ASN A 265 4.45 6.89 -0.23
CA ASN A 265 3.32 7.53 0.42
C ASN A 265 2.05 7.43 -0.45
N ARG A 266 0.90 7.85 0.10
CA ARG A 266 -0.41 7.80 -0.58
C ARG A 266 -0.45 8.56 -1.91
N ILE A 267 0.36 9.59 -2.09
CA ILE A 267 0.43 10.35 -3.36
C ILE A 267 1.08 9.48 -4.43
N ALA A 268 2.24 8.91 -4.13
CA ALA A 268 2.97 8.04 -5.05
C ALA A 268 2.18 6.77 -5.39
N LEU A 269 1.52 6.15 -4.40
CA LEU A 269 0.68 4.96 -4.61
C LEU A 269 -0.48 5.25 -5.56
N GLN A 270 -1.20 6.38 -5.40
CA GLN A 270 -2.27 6.79 -6.31
C GLN A 270 -1.75 7.07 -7.71
N SER A 271 -0.65 7.79 -7.84
CA SER A 271 -0.01 8.10 -9.11
C SER A 271 0.39 6.83 -9.85
N GLU A 272 0.97 5.86 -9.16
CA GLU A 272 1.44 4.60 -9.77
C GLU A 272 0.26 3.71 -10.19
N LEU A 273 -0.86 3.68 -9.45
CA LEU A 273 -2.09 2.97 -9.86
C LEU A 273 -2.69 3.57 -11.15
N VAL A 274 -2.72 4.89 -11.27
CA VAL A 274 -3.15 5.57 -12.51
C VAL A 274 -2.18 5.26 -13.64
N SER A 275 -0.88 5.30 -13.39
CA SER A 275 0.16 5.01 -14.37
C SER A 275 0.10 3.57 -14.88
N ALA A 276 -0.08 2.60 -13.98
CA ALA A 276 -0.22 1.20 -14.34
C ALA A 276 -1.40 0.99 -15.30
N ALA A 277 -2.56 1.55 -14.97
CA ALA A 277 -3.75 1.47 -15.84
C ALA A 277 -3.53 2.16 -17.19
N ALA A 278 -2.91 3.35 -17.20
CA ALA A 278 -2.59 4.08 -18.42
C ALA A 278 -1.62 3.33 -19.35
N LEU A 279 -0.73 2.52 -18.76
CA LEU A 279 0.21 1.66 -19.47
C LEU A 279 -0.38 0.28 -19.84
N GLY A 280 -1.68 0.06 -19.58
CA GLY A 280 -2.36 -1.19 -19.91
C GLY A 280 -2.11 -2.34 -18.92
N ILE A 281 -1.51 -2.06 -17.75
CA ILE A 281 -1.34 -3.05 -16.69
C ILE A 281 -2.63 -3.09 -15.87
N GLY A 282 -3.46 -4.11 -16.11
CA GLY A 282 -4.78 -4.23 -15.50
C GLY A 282 -4.82 -5.07 -14.22
N ASN A 283 -3.80 -5.87 -13.91
CA ASN A 283 -3.78 -6.71 -12.69
C ASN A 283 -2.79 -6.14 -11.68
N VAL A 284 -3.23 -5.94 -10.44
CA VAL A 284 -2.39 -5.44 -9.35
C VAL A 284 -2.53 -6.31 -8.11
N LEU A 285 -1.44 -6.54 -7.39
CA LEU A 285 -1.42 -7.19 -6.08
C LEU A 285 -0.90 -6.20 -5.04
N LEU A 286 -1.77 -5.80 -4.12
CA LEU A 286 -1.52 -4.72 -3.17
C LEU A 286 -1.07 -5.28 -1.82
N LEU A 287 0.12 -4.87 -1.39
CA LEU A 287 0.84 -5.45 -0.27
C LEU A 287 1.21 -4.38 0.77
N THR A 288 1.36 -4.79 2.02
CA THR A 288 2.01 -3.93 3.03
C THR A 288 3.51 -3.80 2.73
N GLY A 289 4.15 -4.87 2.34
CA GLY A 289 5.59 -4.99 2.10
C GLY A 289 6.38 -5.40 3.35
N ASP A 290 7.50 -6.09 3.12
CA ASP A 290 8.44 -6.47 4.18
C ASP A 290 9.09 -5.22 4.79
N HIS A 291 9.53 -5.31 6.04
CA HIS A 291 10.23 -4.19 6.66
C HIS A 291 11.64 -4.06 6.08
N GLN A 292 12.13 -2.81 5.87
CA GLN A 292 13.44 -2.52 5.28
C GLN A 292 14.63 -3.12 6.05
N ARG A 293 14.45 -3.40 7.34
CA ARG A 293 15.49 -4.07 8.16
C ARG A 293 15.99 -5.41 7.62
N PHE A 294 15.21 -6.05 6.76
CA PHE A 294 15.58 -7.33 6.13
C PHE A 294 16.33 -7.15 4.82
N GLY A 295 16.44 -5.92 4.34
CA GLY A 295 17.05 -5.58 3.07
C GLY A 295 18.51 -5.13 3.18
N ASP A 296 18.98 -4.54 2.09
CA ASP A 296 20.35 -4.07 1.97
C ASP A 296 20.59 -2.73 2.69
N ASP A 297 19.51 -1.93 2.84
CA ASP A 297 19.55 -0.60 3.46
C ASP A 297 18.60 -0.59 4.68
N PRO A 298 18.97 -1.24 5.79
CA PRO A 298 18.12 -1.35 6.98
C PRO A 298 17.84 0.00 7.65
N GLU A 299 18.67 1.02 7.39
CA GLU A 299 18.54 2.40 7.86
C GLU A 299 17.54 3.21 7.03
N ALA A 300 17.09 2.71 5.87
CA ALA A 300 16.09 3.39 5.06
C ALA A 300 14.81 3.62 5.86
N MET A 301 14.17 4.77 5.65
CA MET A 301 12.90 5.07 6.30
C MET A 301 11.75 4.35 5.59
N GLY A 302 11.10 3.40 6.29
CA GLY A 302 9.84 2.82 5.81
C GLY A 302 8.72 3.85 5.87
N VAL A 303 8.01 4.06 4.77
CA VAL A 303 6.95 5.08 4.68
C VAL A 303 5.67 4.59 5.35
N PHE A 304 5.15 3.42 4.96
CA PHE A 304 3.93 2.80 5.50
C PHE A 304 2.80 3.80 5.79
N ASP A 305 2.62 4.81 4.90
CA ASP A 305 1.56 5.81 4.99
C ASP A 305 0.16 5.18 4.85
N LEU A 306 0.09 4.06 4.13
CA LEU A 306 -1.05 3.16 4.07
C LEU A 306 -0.62 1.75 4.51
N ASP A 307 -1.59 0.93 4.92
CA ASP A 307 -1.48 -0.52 4.96
C ASP A 307 -2.16 -1.15 3.74
N SER A 308 -1.99 -2.44 3.52
CA SER A 308 -2.56 -3.13 2.35
C SER A 308 -4.08 -3.03 2.26
N ASP A 309 -4.77 -3.01 3.40
CA ASP A 309 -6.23 -2.94 3.44
C ASP A 309 -6.71 -1.53 3.04
N SER A 310 -6.05 -0.49 3.54
CA SER A 310 -6.31 0.90 3.15
C SER A 310 -5.95 1.18 1.69
N LEU A 311 -4.84 0.61 1.19
CA LEU A 311 -4.44 0.74 -0.21
C LEU A 311 -5.45 0.05 -1.14
N LEU A 312 -5.94 -1.12 -0.75
CA LEU A 312 -6.95 -1.86 -1.49
C LEU A 312 -8.28 -1.08 -1.59
N ALA A 313 -8.76 -0.52 -0.47
CA ALA A 313 -9.95 0.32 -0.46
C ALA A 313 -9.77 1.60 -1.27
N LEU A 314 -8.58 2.20 -1.24
CA LEU A 314 -8.23 3.35 -2.07
C LEU A 314 -8.26 2.99 -3.56
N ALA A 315 -7.62 1.90 -3.97
CA ALA A 315 -7.62 1.43 -5.36
C ALA A 315 -9.05 1.13 -5.85
N ARG A 316 -9.88 0.50 -5.01
CA ARG A 316 -11.30 0.30 -5.27
C ARG A 316 -12.03 1.62 -5.47
N ARG A 317 -11.83 2.62 -4.60
CA ARG A 317 -12.44 3.95 -4.74
C ARG A 317 -12.03 4.63 -6.05
N MET A 318 -10.75 4.57 -6.40
CA MET A 318 -10.25 5.13 -7.66
C MET A 318 -10.91 4.48 -8.86
N ARG A 319 -11.08 3.15 -8.83
CA ARG A 319 -11.69 2.36 -9.90
C ARG A 319 -13.21 2.55 -9.97
N ASP A 320 -13.93 2.35 -8.86
CA ASP A 320 -15.39 2.24 -8.83
C ASP A 320 -16.08 3.60 -8.73
N ASN A 321 -15.49 4.56 -8.00
CA ASN A 321 -16.05 5.91 -7.79
C ASN A 321 -15.40 6.96 -8.71
N GLY A 322 -14.23 6.66 -9.31
CA GLY A 322 -13.45 7.63 -10.07
C GLY A 322 -12.94 8.78 -9.21
N GLU A 323 -12.48 8.49 -7.99
CA GLU A 323 -12.06 9.51 -7.03
C GLU A 323 -10.72 9.17 -6.37
N LEU A 324 -9.86 10.18 -6.26
CA LEU A 324 -8.68 10.14 -5.40
C LEU A 324 -9.07 10.15 -3.92
N LEU A 325 -8.11 9.86 -3.05
CA LEU A 325 -8.32 9.91 -1.59
C LEU A 325 -8.76 11.29 -1.10
N SER A 326 -8.30 12.36 -1.75
CA SER A 326 -8.72 13.74 -1.50
C SER A 326 -10.19 14.03 -1.83
N GLY A 327 -10.85 13.18 -2.60
CA GLY A 327 -12.20 13.39 -3.16
C GLY A 327 -12.19 14.04 -4.54
N GLN A 328 -11.03 14.37 -5.11
CA GLN A 328 -10.95 14.88 -6.47
C GLN A 328 -11.30 13.78 -7.48
N LYS A 329 -12.04 14.15 -8.52
CA LYS A 329 -12.46 13.25 -9.59
C LYS A 329 -11.30 12.89 -10.52
N ILE A 330 -11.29 11.66 -10.97
CA ILE A 330 -10.37 11.11 -11.98
C ILE A 330 -11.13 11.10 -13.31
N ALA A 331 -10.64 11.83 -14.32
CA ALA A 331 -11.32 11.94 -15.62
C ALA A 331 -11.49 10.58 -16.32
N ALA A 332 -10.47 9.72 -16.24
CA ALA A 332 -10.50 8.34 -16.72
C ALA A 332 -10.11 7.41 -15.57
N PRO A 333 -11.07 6.82 -14.84
CA PRO A 333 -10.80 5.94 -13.72
C PRO A 333 -9.96 4.72 -14.13
N PRO A 334 -8.99 4.29 -13.29
CA PRO A 334 -8.14 3.17 -13.61
C PRO A 334 -8.95 1.85 -13.60
N ARG A 335 -8.84 1.07 -14.67
CA ARG A 335 -9.46 -0.26 -14.78
C ARG A 335 -8.50 -1.32 -14.23
N LEU A 336 -8.77 -1.84 -13.05
CA LEU A 336 -7.86 -2.72 -12.32
C LEU A 336 -8.59 -3.92 -11.72
N LEU A 337 -8.01 -5.11 -11.86
CA LEU A 337 -8.32 -6.29 -11.08
C LEU A 337 -7.47 -6.26 -9.81
N LEU A 338 -8.10 -6.16 -8.66
CA LEU A 338 -7.44 -5.91 -7.38
C LEU A 338 -7.15 -7.20 -6.63
N GLY A 339 -5.90 -7.49 -6.42
CA GLY A 339 -5.42 -8.61 -5.63
C GLY A 339 -4.91 -8.20 -4.25
N ALA A 340 -4.97 -9.12 -3.31
CA ALA A 340 -4.36 -8.98 -2.00
C ALA A 340 -3.74 -10.30 -1.54
N ALA A 341 -2.78 -10.26 -0.61
CA ALA A 341 -2.19 -11.46 -0.04
C ALA A 341 -2.97 -11.96 1.19
N ALA A 342 -2.94 -13.27 1.44
CA ALA A 342 -3.38 -13.88 2.69
C ALA A 342 -2.30 -14.83 3.22
N ASN A 343 -2.27 -15.02 4.54
CA ASN A 343 -1.41 -16.01 5.19
C ASN A 343 -2.26 -17.04 5.93
N PRO A 344 -2.66 -18.14 5.28
CA PRO A 344 -3.46 -19.18 5.91
C PRO A 344 -2.77 -19.91 7.05
N GLU A 345 -1.43 -19.97 7.06
CA GLU A 345 -0.63 -20.65 8.09
C GLU A 345 -0.36 -19.79 9.32
N GLY A 346 -0.78 -18.52 9.29
CA GLY A 346 -0.61 -17.63 10.44
C GLY A 346 -1.58 -17.93 11.58
N GLU A 347 -1.10 -17.79 12.82
CA GLU A 347 -1.90 -17.99 14.03
C GLU A 347 -2.35 -16.67 14.66
N PRO A 348 -3.54 -16.60 15.29
CA PRO A 348 -4.62 -17.59 15.27
C PRO A 348 -5.38 -17.64 13.93
N VAL A 349 -5.87 -18.82 13.54
CA VAL A 349 -6.61 -19.03 12.27
C VAL A 349 -7.76 -18.02 12.09
N ASP A 350 -8.57 -17.83 13.13
CA ASP A 350 -9.71 -16.90 13.08
C ASP A 350 -9.28 -15.45 12.81
N LEU A 351 -8.12 -15.03 13.30
CA LEU A 351 -7.56 -13.71 12.99
C LEU A 351 -7.18 -13.61 11.51
N GLN A 352 -6.65 -14.67 10.92
CA GLN A 352 -6.31 -14.69 9.48
C GLN A 352 -7.58 -14.66 8.62
N VAL A 353 -8.65 -15.33 9.05
CA VAL A 353 -9.95 -15.24 8.37
C VAL A 353 -10.56 -13.84 8.52
N LEU A 354 -10.53 -13.23 9.70
CA LEU A 354 -10.97 -11.85 9.91
C LEU A 354 -10.23 -10.87 8.99
N ARG A 355 -8.92 -11.07 8.80
CA ARG A 355 -8.14 -10.26 7.85
C ARG A 355 -8.59 -10.47 6.40
N LEU A 356 -8.89 -11.72 6.03
CA LEU A 356 -9.44 -12.02 4.71
C LEU A 356 -10.78 -11.30 4.50
N GLN A 357 -11.69 -11.35 5.49
CA GLN A 357 -12.98 -10.63 5.45
C GLN A 357 -12.77 -9.13 5.18
N LYS A 358 -11.83 -8.50 5.90
CA LYS A 358 -11.50 -7.07 5.70
C LYS A 358 -10.99 -6.79 4.28
N LYS A 359 -10.14 -7.64 3.73
CA LYS A 359 -9.63 -7.49 2.36
C LYS A 359 -10.72 -7.66 1.31
N VAL A 360 -11.62 -8.62 1.50
CA VAL A 360 -12.79 -8.81 0.63
C VAL A 360 -13.70 -7.59 0.70
N ALA A 361 -14.00 -7.10 1.92
CA ALA A 361 -14.78 -5.88 2.11
C ALA A 361 -14.10 -4.64 1.52
N ALA A 362 -12.77 -4.53 1.60
CA ALA A 362 -11.99 -3.46 0.99
C ALA A 362 -11.95 -3.55 -0.55
N GLY A 363 -12.30 -4.68 -1.15
CA GLY A 363 -12.48 -4.81 -2.60
C GLY A 363 -11.54 -5.78 -3.30
N ALA A 364 -10.93 -6.74 -2.57
CA ALA A 364 -10.13 -7.78 -3.18
C ALA A 364 -10.98 -8.62 -4.15
N ASP A 365 -10.57 -8.67 -5.40
CA ASP A 365 -11.18 -9.48 -6.45
C ASP A 365 -10.56 -10.89 -6.47
N PHE A 366 -9.28 -10.97 -6.15
CA PHE A 366 -8.58 -12.23 -5.93
C PHE A 366 -7.61 -12.14 -4.75
N ILE A 367 -7.30 -13.28 -4.20
CA ILE A 367 -6.35 -13.45 -3.10
C ILE A 367 -5.24 -14.38 -3.55
N GLN A 368 -4.00 -14.01 -3.30
CA GLN A 368 -2.85 -14.92 -3.38
C GLN A 368 -2.43 -15.28 -1.96
N THR A 369 -2.40 -16.59 -1.65
CA THR A 369 -1.90 -17.00 -0.34
C THR A 369 -0.38 -17.01 -0.32
N GLN A 370 0.20 -16.89 0.87
CA GLN A 370 1.57 -17.34 1.10
C GLN A 370 1.68 -18.83 0.75
N ALA A 371 2.91 -19.31 0.56
CA ALA A 371 3.15 -20.72 0.27
C ALA A 371 2.57 -21.60 1.39
N ILE A 372 1.86 -22.65 1.00
CA ILE A 372 1.24 -23.59 1.93
C ILE A 372 2.19 -24.77 2.12
N PHE A 373 2.55 -25.03 3.37
CA PHE A 373 3.39 -26.16 3.78
C PHE A 373 2.61 -27.15 4.64
N ASP A 374 1.62 -26.68 5.44
CA ASP A 374 0.72 -27.51 6.24
C ASP A 374 -0.67 -27.56 5.59
N ILE A 375 -0.95 -28.68 4.91
CA ILE A 375 -2.23 -28.89 4.22
C ILE A 375 -3.40 -29.01 5.19
N ASP A 376 -3.22 -29.56 6.38
CA ASP A 376 -4.31 -29.74 7.33
C ASP A 376 -4.67 -28.42 8.01
N HIS A 377 -3.68 -27.57 8.31
CA HIS A 377 -3.92 -26.20 8.75
C HIS A 377 -4.63 -25.39 7.66
N PHE A 378 -4.20 -25.49 6.40
CA PHE A 378 -4.87 -24.85 5.28
C PHE A 378 -6.33 -25.30 5.11
N LYS A 379 -6.64 -26.63 5.29
CA LYS A 379 -8.01 -27.12 5.25
C LYS A 379 -8.87 -26.52 6.36
N GLN A 380 -8.33 -26.36 7.57
CA GLN A 380 -9.03 -25.71 8.69
C GLN A 380 -9.37 -24.24 8.34
N TRP A 381 -8.38 -23.48 7.86
CA TRP A 381 -8.60 -22.12 7.39
C TRP A 381 -9.66 -22.04 6.30
N MET A 382 -9.58 -22.90 5.28
CA MET A 382 -10.55 -22.96 4.18
C MET A 382 -11.94 -23.39 4.64
N ALA A 383 -12.08 -24.22 5.68
CA ALA A 383 -13.38 -24.59 6.25
C ALA A 383 -14.09 -23.34 6.81
N VAL A 384 -13.39 -22.50 7.56
CA VAL A 384 -13.94 -21.24 8.08
C VAL A 384 -14.23 -20.25 6.94
N VAL A 385 -13.33 -20.11 5.96
CA VAL A 385 -13.55 -19.26 4.77
C VAL A 385 -14.82 -19.66 4.00
N ARG A 386 -15.05 -20.97 3.87
CA ARG A 386 -16.25 -21.50 3.19
C ARG A 386 -17.51 -21.29 4.02
N SER A 387 -17.47 -21.50 5.31
CA SER A 387 -18.62 -21.29 6.21
C SER A 387 -19.13 -19.84 6.17
N LEU A 388 -18.22 -18.87 6.00
CA LEU A 388 -18.51 -17.46 5.87
C LEU A 388 -18.84 -17.03 4.41
N GLY A 389 -18.75 -17.93 3.44
CA GLY A 389 -19.05 -17.65 2.04
C GLY A 389 -17.99 -16.81 1.31
N LEU A 390 -16.87 -16.49 1.92
CA LEU A 390 -15.84 -15.58 1.36
C LEU A 390 -15.26 -16.07 0.04
N HIS A 391 -15.14 -17.38 -0.15
CA HIS A 391 -14.69 -18.01 -1.40
C HIS A 391 -15.62 -17.76 -2.60
N LYS A 392 -16.85 -17.28 -2.37
CA LYS A 392 -17.78 -16.87 -3.43
C LYS A 392 -17.61 -15.41 -3.82
N GLU A 393 -17.10 -14.59 -2.90
CA GLU A 393 -16.91 -13.15 -3.10
C GLU A 393 -15.57 -12.80 -3.74
N THR A 394 -14.55 -13.64 -3.54
CA THR A 394 -13.19 -13.47 -4.08
C THR A 394 -12.63 -14.79 -4.59
N ARG A 395 -11.66 -14.75 -5.47
CA ARG A 395 -10.97 -15.95 -6.00
C ARG A 395 -9.69 -16.18 -5.20
N ILE A 396 -9.45 -17.41 -4.76
CA ILE A 396 -8.29 -17.76 -3.95
C ILE A 396 -7.30 -18.55 -4.81
N LEU A 397 -6.12 -17.97 -5.03
CA LEU A 397 -4.96 -18.56 -5.68
C LEU A 397 -4.02 -19.07 -4.59
N VAL A 398 -3.83 -20.37 -4.53
CA VAL A 398 -3.01 -21.02 -3.49
C VAL A 398 -1.54 -20.92 -3.86
N GLY A 399 -0.74 -20.37 -2.96
CA GLY A 399 0.71 -20.26 -3.12
C GLY A 399 1.40 -21.62 -2.97
N ILE A 400 2.29 -21.94 -3.89
CA ILE A 400 3.13 -23.13 -3.86
C ILE A 400 4.59 -22.69 -4.03
N LEU A 401 5.47 -23.20 -3.19
CA LEU A 401 6.90 -22.95 -3.27
C LEU A 401 7.69 -24.26 -3.20
N LEU A 402 8.54 -24.46 -4.20
CA LEU A 402 9.44 -25.61 -4.21
C LEU A 402 10.61 -25.38 -3.25
N LEU A 403 10.74 -26.26 -2.28
CA LEU A 403 11.87 -26.29 -1.37
C LEU A 403 12.99 -27.14 -2.01
N ASN A 404 14.07 -26.50 -2.41
CA ASN A 404 15.20 -27.14 -3.08
C ASN A 404 16.45 -27.29 -2.18
N SER A 405 16.38 -26.79 -0.94
CA SER A 405 17.43 -27.00 0.06
C SER A 405 16.87 -26.86 1.50
N VAL A 406 17.59 -27.44 2.46
CA VAL A 406 17.27 -27.35 3.89
C VAL A 406 17.43 -25.91 4.40
N GLU A 407 18.43 -25.17 3.89
CA GLU A 407 18.68 -23.77 4.26
C GLU A 407 17.49 -22.91 3.86
N ARG A 408 16.92 -23.15 2.67
CA ARG A 408 15.72 -22.44 2.22
C ARG A 408 14.49 -22.79 3.07
N ALA A 409 14.33 -24.04 3.46
CA ALA A 409 13.27 -24.46 4.36
C ALA A 409 13.39 -23.79 5.74
N ASN A 410 14.61 -23.75 6.31
CA ASN A 410 14.88 -23.09 7.57
C ASN A 410 14.67 -21.57 7.52
N PHE A 411 14.97 -20.92 6.39
CA PHE A 411 14.73 -19.49 6.20
C PHE A 411 13.23 -19.14 6.15
N LEU A 412 12.40 -20.06 5.69
CA LEU A 412 10.95 -19.86 5.54
C LEU A 412 10.16 -20.26 6.80
N ARG A 413 10.79 -20.90 7.77
CA ARG A 413 10.20 -21.28 9.04
C ARG A 413 10.30 -20.15 10.07
#